data_e40fd3803ac6c1827b9ebbbcda33a74d
#
_entry.id   e40fd3803ac6c1827b9ebbbcda33a74d
#
_cell.length_a   1.000
_cell.length_b   1.000
_cell.length_c   1.000
_cell.angle_alpha   90.00
_cell.angle_beta   90.00
_cell.angle_gamma   90.00
#
_symmetry.space_group_name_H-M   'P 1'
#
loop_
_entity.id
_entity.type
_entity.pdbx_description
1 polymer ?
#
loop_
_entity_poly.entity_id
_entity_poly.type
_entity_poly.pdbx_seq_one_letter_code
_entity_poly.pdbx_strand_id
1 'polypeptide(L)'
;MSKRNKELTFEDFQKLARKKNLSLPEKIGFPSSYREGYYDAILNDILTKLPFDKVSKKVVLDIGCGCDVLTHRVIDICKQQKHILLLNDSQEMLDNLPEDDYPKKIAGKFPLEHAVLKRYKGKVDFILCYSVLFYVFANDNIYQFIHEAVDMLKPGGRMLVGDIPNFDKRNRFLQSEEGKAFLKNQKQFKGSTAHENLNQKMDDTVIFSLMMRLRKFGCETYLLPQHPDLPMANRREDILIVKR
;
A
#
# COMPACT_ATOMS: atom_id res chain seq x y z
N MET A 1 1.37 -22.56 25.41
CA MET A 1 0.76 -21.29 24.97
C MET A 1 1.49 -20.84 23.72
N SER A 2 0.86 -21.01 22.56
CA SER A 2 1.40 -20.58 21.27
C SER A 2 1.56 -19.05 21.30
N LYS A 3 2.76 -18.53 21.02
CA LYS A 3 2.97 -17.08 20.78
C LYS A 3 2.08 -16.71 19.59
N ARG A 4 0.94 -16.03 19.84
CA ARG A 4 0.20 -15.36 18.78
C ARG A 4 1.20 -14.43 18.09
N ASN A 5 1.50 -14.68 16.83
CA ASN A 5 2.26 -13.73 16.00
C ASN A 5 1.48 -12.42 16.00
N LYS A 6 1.95 -11.45 16.77
CA LYS A 6 1.37 -10.12 16.84
C LYS A 6 1.69 -9.44 15.52
N GLU A 7 0.68 -8.89 14.88
CA GLU A 7 0.85 -8.09 13.67
C GLU A 7 1.66 -6.84 13.97
N LEU A 8 2.42 -6.38 12.99
CA LEU A 8 3.22 -5.16 13.13
C LEU A 8 2.29 -3.96 13.30
N THR A 9 2.58 -3.15 14.30
CA THR A 9 1.93 -1.86 14.53
C THR A 9 2.72 -0.73 13.88
N PHE A 10 2.16 0.47 13.85
CA PHE A 10 2.88 1.65 13.38
C PHE A 10 4.20 1.87 14.14
N GLU A 11 4.18 1.68 15.46
CA GLU A 11 5.36 1.78 16.33
C GLU A 11 6.40 0.68 16.05
N ASP A 12 5.96 -0.49 15.61
CA ASP A 12 6.89 -1.56 15.22
C ASP A 12 7.60 -1.22 13.91
N PHE A 13 6.91 -0.60 12.95
CA PHE A 13 7.54 -0.06 11.74
C PHE A 13 8.54 1.05 12.04
N GLN A 14 8.24 1.96 12.98
CA GLN A 14 9.21 2.96 13.46
C GLN A 14 10.50 2.29 14.00
N LYS A 15 10.35 1.24 14.81
CA LYS A 15 11.49 0.48 15.34
C LYS A 15 12.30 -0.20 14.22
N LEU A 16 11.62 -0.75 13.20
CA LEU A 16 12.31 -1.36 12.05
C LEU A 16 13.08 -0.31 11.24
N ALA A 17 12.48 0.84 10.97
CA ALA A 17 13.09 1.93 10.22
C ALA A 17 14.38 2.46 10.86
N ARG A 18 14.47 2.49 12.20
CA ARG A 18 15.67 2.91 12.95
C ARG A 18 16.84 1.93 12.87
N LYS A 19 16.60 0.67 12.52
CA LYS A 19 17.64 -0.35 12.51
C LYS A 19 18.56 -0.17 11.31
N LYS A 20 19.84 0.16 11.57
CA LYS A 20 20.85 0.39 10.52
C LYS A 20 21.28 -0.89 9.78
N ASN A 21 21.10 -2.05 10.40
CA ASN A 21 21.50 -3.36 9.86
C ASN A 21 20.42 -4.03 8.99
N LEU A 22 19.26 -3.41 8.83
CA LEU A 22 18.20 -3.91 7.96
C LEU A 22 18.29 -3.30 6.56
N SER A 23 18.01 -4.10 5.54
CA SER A 23 17.78 -3.63 4.17
C SER A 23 16.51 -2.77 4.09
N LEU A 24 16.36 -1.96 3.04
CA LEU A 24 15.17 -1.12 2.86
C LEU A 24 13.87 -1.93 2.83
N PRO A 25 13.78 -3.09 2.12
CA PRO A 25 12.59 -3.95 2.20
C PRO A 25 12.28 -4.45 3.62
N GLU A 26 13.31 -4.84 4.38
CA GLU A 26 13.11 -5.31 5.76
C GLU A 26 12.63 -4.20 6.70
N LYS A 27 13.04 -2.95 6.47
CA LYS A 27 12.54 -1.80 7.24
C LYS A 27 11.04 -1.58 7.06
N ILE A 28 10.50 -1.86 5.88
CA ILE A 28 9.06 -1.79 5.59
C ILE A 28 8.33 -3.11 5.84
N GLY A 29 8.96 -4.06 6.55
CA GLY A 29 8.33 -5.30 7.00
C GLY A 29 8.30 -6.43 5.98
N PHE A 30 9.03 -6.33 4.86
CA PHE A 30 9.11 -7.39 3.86
C PHE A 30 10.48 -8.07 3.86
N PRO A 31 10.54 -9.40 3.72
CA PRO A 31 11.78 -10.07 3.35
C PRO A 31 12.28 -9.53 2.00
N SER A 32 13.60 -9.34 1.86
CA SER A 32 14.20 -8.84 0.60
C SER A 32 13.74 -9.65 -0.61
N SER A 33 13.62 -10.96 -0.51
CA SER A 33 13.15 -11.85 -1.57
C SER A 33 11.73 -11.58 -2.10
N TYR A 34 10.89 -10.83 -1.37
CA TYR A 34 9.55 -10.46 -1.82
C TYR A 34 9.49 -9.24 -2.73
N ARG A 35 10.51 -8.39 -2.67
CA ARG A 35 10.57 -7.12 -3.41
C ARG A 35 11.67 -7.11 -4.46
N GLU A 36 12.82 -7.72 -4.16
CA GLU A 36 13.94 -7.80 -5.08
C GLU A 36 13.56 -8.52 -6.38
N GLY A 37 13.84 -7.88 -7.52
CA GLY A 37 13.46 -8.38 -8.84
C GLY A 37 12.02 -8.03 -9.29
N TYR A 38 11.17 -7.52 -8.40
CA TYR A 38 9.76 -7.23 -8.73
C TYR A 38 9.41 -5.74 -8.78
N TYR A 39 10.33 -4.85 -8.43
CA TYR A 39 10.03 -3.41 -8.36
C TYR A 39 9.51 -2.82 -9.67
N ASP A 40 10.04 -3.26 -10.83
CA ASP A 40 9.57 -2.80 -12.14
C ASP A 40 8.15 -3.29 -12.42
N ALA A 41 7.87 -4.55 -12.14
CA ALA A 41 6.54 -5.13 -12.33
C ALA A 41 5.50 -4.47 -11.40
N ILE A 42 5.86 -4.23 -10.13
CA ILE A 42 5.00 -3.54 -9.16
C ILE A 42 4.71 -2.10 -9.62
N LEU A 43 5.74 -1.35 -10.00
CA LEU A 43 5.56 0.02 -10.46
C LEU A 43 4.72 0.09 -11.73
N ASN A 44 4.96 -0.77 -12.69
CA ASN A 44 4.19 -0.83 -13.94
C ASN A 44 2.72 -1.17 -13.68
N ASP A 45 2.44 -2.10 -12.77
CA ASP A 45 1.07 -2.44 -12.36
C ASP A 45 0.37 -1.24 -11.68
N ILE A 46 1.07 -0.54 -10.79
CA ILE A 46 0.57 0.69 -10.18
C ILE A 46 0.27 1.74 -11.25
N LEU A 47 1.20 2.03 -12.16
CA LEU A 47 1.05 3.07 -13.19
C LEU A 47 -0.03 2.74 -14.23
N THR A 48 -0.29 1.46 -14.48
CA THR A 48 -1.41 1.02 -15.32
C THR A 48 -2.76 1.39 -14.69
N LYS A 49 -2.88 1.34 -13.37
CA LYS A 49 -4.12 1.61 -12.61
C LYS A 49 -4.22 3.08 -12.19
N LEU A 50 -3.09 3.71 -11.88
CA LEU A 50 -2.97 5.08 -11.39
C LEU A 50 -1.93 5.85 -12.22
N PRO A 51 -2.27 6.32 -13.44
CA PRO A 51 -1.33 6.79 -14.46
C PRO A 51 -0.83 8.22 -14.21
N PHE A 52 -0.20 8.48 -13.06
CA PHE A 52 0.39 9.79 -12.77
C PHE A 52 1.68 10.06 -13.57
N ASP A 53 2.30 9.04 -14.15
CA ASP A 53 3.43 9.16 -15.06
C ASP A 53 3.08 9.80 -16.43
N LYS A 54 1.80 9.74 -16.83
CA LYS A 54 1.31 10.21 -18.14
C LYS A 54 0.77 11.64 -18.12
N VAL A 55 0.83 12.29 -16.99
CA VAL A 55 0.36 13.66 -16.80
C VAL A 55 1.40 14.47 -16.04
N SER A 56 1.30 15.80 -16.04
CA SER A 56 2.24 16.65 -15.33
C SER A 56 1.54 17.66 -14.41
N LYS A 57 2.31 18.24 -13.48
CA LYS A 57 1.87 19.32 -12.58
C LYS A 57 0.61 18.96 -11.77
N LYS A 58 0.54 17.73 -11.25
CA LYS A 58 -0.53 17.23 -10.40
C LYS A 58 -0.10 17.20 -8.95
N VAL A 59 -1.05 17.02 -8.05
CA VAL A 59 -0.80 16.74 -6.64
C VAL A 59 -0.94 15.24 -6.41
N VAL A 60 0.13 14.62 -5.94
CA VAL A 60 0.20 13.19 -5.61
C VAL A 60 0.43 13.06 -4.10
N LEU A 61 -0.33 12.21 -3.44
CA LEU A 61 -0.16 11.84 -2.04
C LEU A 61 0.13 10.34 -1.96
N ASP A 62 1.22 9.98 -1.30
CA ASP A 62 1.54 8.59 -0.99
C ASP A 62 1.41 8.38 0.53
N ILE A 63 0.44 7.53 0.93
CA ILE A 63 0.11 7.26 2.33
C ILE A 63 0.75 5.94 2.74
N GLY A 64 1.63 6.00 3.76
CA GLY A 64 2.44 4.86 4.17
C GLY A 64 3.49 4.53 3.11
N CYS A 65 4.18 5.56 2.62
CA CYS A 65 5.07 5.45 1.47
C CYS A 65 6.25 4.49 1.69
N GLY A 66 6.63 4.23 2.94
CA GLY A 66 7.83 3.48 3.24
C GLY A 66 9.12 4.21 2.83
N CYS A 67 10.21 3.44 2.67
CA CYS A 67 11.51 4.00 2.30
C CYS A 67 12.27 3.12 1.31
N ASP A 68 11.59 2.18 0.65
CA ASP A 68 12.25 1.25 -0.27
C ASP A 68 12.43 1.80 -1.70
N VAL A 69 12.90 0.95 -2.60
CA VAL A 69 13.13 1.31 -4.02
C VAL A 69 11.87 1.80 -4.71
N LEU A 70 10.69 1.28 -4.35
CA LEU A 70 9.43 1.73 -4.94
C LEU A 70 9.18 3.21 -4.65
N THR A 71 9.37 3.63 -3.40
CA THR A 71 9.23 5.04 -2.99
C THR A 71 10.19 5.95 -3.74
N HIS A 72 11.46 5.54 -3.90
CA HIS A 72 12.44 6.31 -4.68
C HIS A 72 11.99 6.48 -6.14
N ARG A 73 11.47 5.43 -6.78
CA ARG A 73 10.96 5.50 -8.16
C ARG A 73 9.73 6.41 -8.29
N VAL A 74 8.83 6.39 -7.32
CA VAL A 74 7.68 7.32 -7.26
C VAL A 74 8.17 8.76 -7.15
N ILE A 75 9.19 9.03 -6.31
CA ILE A 75 9.83 10.35 -6.20
C ILE A 75 10.38 10.80 -7.57
N ASP A 76 11.14 9.94 -8.24
CA ASP A 76 11.76 10.26 -9.54
C ASP A 76 10.71 10.59 -10.62
N ILE A 77 9.67 9.78 -10.75
CA ILE A 77 8.55 10.04 -11.69
C ILE A 77 7.88 11.36 -11.36
N CYS A 78 7.53 11.58 -10.10
CA CYS A 78 6.86 12.81 -9.69
C CYS A 78 7.73 14.06 -9.90
N LYS A 79 9.03 13.97 -9.67
CA LYS A 79 10.01 15.04 -9.95
C LYS A 79 10.10 15.33 -11.45
N GLN A 80 10.21 14.28 -12.28
CA GLN A 80 10.24 14.39 -13.74
C GLN A 80 8.97 15.04 -14.32
N GLN A 81 7.81 14.63 -13.79
CA GLN A 81 6.50 15.16 -14.20
C GLN A 81 6.14 16.51 -13.54
N LYS A 82 7.03 17.06 -12.70
CA LYS A 82 6.81 18.32 -11.95
C LYS A 82 5.54 18.27 -11.09
N HIS A 83 5.25 17.13 -10.49
CA HIS A 83 4.16 16.99 -9.53
C HIS A 83 4.52 17.63 -8.19
N ILE A 84 3.50 18.00 -7.42
CA ILE A 84 3.64 18.21 -5.99
C ILE A 84 3.47 16.84 -5.35
N LEU A 85 4.54 16.29 -4.79
CA LEU A 85 4.51 15.01 -4.10
C LEU A 85 4.49 15.22 -2.59
N LEU A 86 3.49 14.62 -1.95
CA LEU A 86 3.31 14.56 -0.51
C LEU A 86 3.58 13.13 -0.07
N LEU A 87 4.59 12.91 0.75
CA LEU A 87 4.91 11.60 1.33
C LEU A 87 4.53 11.58 2.80
N ASN A 88 3.66 10.66 3.18
CA ASN A 88 3.26 10.49 4.57
C ASN A 88 3.70 9.12 5.09
N ASP A 89 4.45 9.15 6.18
CA ASP A 89 4.85 7.98 6.97
C ASP A 89 5.39 8.46 8.35
N SER A 90 5.92 7.54 9.15
CA SER A 90 6.63 7.90 10.38
C SER A 90 7.90 8.71 10.07
N GLN A 91 8.32 9.55 11.02
CA GLN A 91 9.55 10.33 10.88
C GLN A 91 10.75 9.42 10.58
N GLU A 92 10.85 8.29 11.27
CA GLU A 92 11.94 7.33 11.13
C GLU A 92 11.98 6.68 9.75
N MET A 93 10.82 6.50 9.12
CA MET A 93 10.74 6.00 7.75
C MET A 93 11.20 7.07 6.76
N LEU A 94 10.71 8.30 6.93
CA LEU A 94 11.04 9.45 6.09
C LEU A 94 12.51 9.87 6.19
N ASP A 95 13.18 9.62 7.32
CA ASP A 95 14.62 9.89 7.51
C ASP A 95 15.51 8.98 6.66
N ASN A 96 14.98 7.87 6.13
CA ASN A 96 15.70 7.00 5.19
C ASN A 96 15.57 7.45 3.72
N LEU A 97 14.82 8.50 3.44
CA LEU A 97 14.66 9.09 2.11
C LEU A 97 15.59 10.30 1.93
N PRO A 98 15.96 10.67 0.68
CA PRO A 98 16.85 11.80 0.41
C PRO A 98 16.48 13.07 1.16
N GLU A 99 17.49 13.81 1.66
CA GLU A 99 17.33 15.09 2.38
C GLU A 99 17.21 16.27 1.39
N ASP A 100 16.22 16.24 0.52
CA ASP A 100 15.94 17.31 -0.44
C ASP A 100 14.70 18.10 -0.03
N ASP A 101 14.54 19.34 -0.53
CA ASP A 101 13.29 20.10 -0.41
C ASP A 101 12.10 19.46 -1.12
N TYR A 102 12.36 18.44 -1.92
CA TYR A 102 11.39 17.62 -2.63
C TYR A 102 11.66 16.14 -2.35
N PRO A 103 10.64 15.35 -2.02
CA PRO A 103 9.20 15.66 -1.86
C PRO A 103 8.87 16.34 -0.51
N LYS A 104 7.61 16.79 -0.36
CA LYS A 104 7.12 17.27 0.95
C LYS A 104 6.86 16.10 1.87
N LYS A 105 7.70 15.95 2.88
CA LYS A 105 7.60 14.89 3.90
C LYS A 105 6.63 15.31 5.00
N ILE A 106 5.71 14.42 5.36
CA ILE A 106 4.66 14.62 6.37
C ILE A 106 4.75 13.49 7.38
N ALA A 107 5.40 13.75 8.50
CA ALA A 107 5.61 12.74 9.54
C ALA A 107 4.36 12.53 10.39
N GLY A 108 4.01 11.28 10.61
CA GLY A 108 2.94 10.85 11.50
C GLY A 108 2.03 9.80 10.89
N LYS A 109 1.26 9.16 11.76
CA LYS A 109 0.28 8.13 11.37
C LYS A 109 -0.94 8.77 10.73
N PHE A 110 -1.27 8.39 9.49
CA PHE A 110 -2.49 8.85 8.82
C PHE A 110 -3.74 8.14 9.40
N PRO A 111 -4.89 8.84 9.55
CA PRO A 111 -5.09 10.28 9.36
C PRO A 111 -4.49 11.10 10.50
N LEU A 112 -3.98 12.29 10.18
CA LEU A 112 -3.38 13.18 11.16
C LEU A 112 -3.69 14.66 10.87
N GLU A 113 -3.71 15.46 11.93
CA GLU A 113 -3.83 16.89 11.84
C GLU A 113 -2.47 17.50 11.46
N HIS A 114 -2.32 17.92 10.21
CA HIS A 114 -1.09 18.52 9.71
C HIS A 114 -1.39 19.67 8.74
N ALA A 115 -0.70 20.79 8.89
CA ALA A 115 -0.95 22.02 8.13
C ALA A 115 -0.87 21.80 6.60
N VAL A 116 0.10 20.97 6.15
CA VAL A 116 0.25 20.64 4.72
C VAL A 116 -0.96 19.84 4.24
N LEU A 117 -1.40 18.81 4.97
CA LEU A 117 -2.57 18.03 4.57
C LEU A 117 -3.83 18.89 4.52
N LYS A 118 -4.06 19.76 5.51
CA LYS A 118 -5.17 20.73 5.51
C LYS A 118 -5.15 21.61 4.26
N ARG A 119 -3.97 22.10 3.84
CA ARG A 119 -3.83 22.92 2.64
C ARG A 119 -4.23 22.20 1.34
N TYR A 120 -4.00 20.87 1.29
CA TYR A 120 -4.27 20.04 0.12
C TYR A 120 -5.57 19.24 0.21
N LYS A 121 -6.35 19.36 1.28
CA LYS A 121 -7.67 18.70 1.40
C LYS A 121 -8.56 19.10 0.23
N GLY A 122 -9.13 18.10 -0.47
CA GLY A 122 -9.96 18.28 -1.65
C GLY A 122 -9.21 18.73 -2.92
N LYS A 123 -7.87 18.64 -2.96
CA LYS A 123 -7.04 19.12 -4.09
C LYS A 123 -6.10 18.06 -4.66
N VAL A 124 -6.05 16.87 -4.07
CA VAL A 124 -5.16 15.80 -4.50
C VAL A 124 -5.71 15.14 -5.76
N ASP A 125 -4.87 15.00 -6.78
CA ASP A 125 -5.22 14.35 -8.05
C ASP A 125 -5.11 12.82 -7.94
N PHE A 126 -4.03 12.34 -7.30
CA PHE A 126 -3.73 10.93 -7.16
C PHE A 126 -3.30 10.58 -5.74
N ILE A 127 -3.87 9.52 -5.19
CA ILE A 127 -3.43 8.95 -3.92
C ILE A 127 -2.95 7.52 -4.17
N LEU A 128 -1.73 7.23 -3.73
CA LEU A 128 -1.20 5.87 -3.61
C LEU A 128 -1.27 5.43 -2.15
N CYS A 129 -1.75 4.22 -1.91
CA CYS A 129 -1.75 3.57 -0.60
C CYS A 129 -1.44 2.09 -0.83
N TYR A 130 -0.16 1.73 -0.86
CA TYR A 130 0.29 0.42 -1.32
C TYR A 130 0.87 -0.42 -0.18
N SER A 131 0.34 -1.63 0.03
CA SER A 131 0.71 -2.55 1.13
C SER A 131 0.43 -2.00 2.55
N VAL A 132 -0.52 -1.08 2.71
CA VAL A 132 -0.81 -0.38 3.99
C VAL A 132 -2.13 -0.83 4.60
N LEU A 133 -3.18 -0.97 3.78
CA LEU A 133 -4.57 -1.13 4.25
C LEU A 133 -4.75 -2.28 5.23
N PHE A 134 -3.97 -3.35 5.06
CA PHE A 134 -4.01 -4.51 5.94
C PHE A 134 -3.64 -4.14 7.39
N TYR A 135 -2.60 -3.35 7.59
CA TYR A 135 -2.16 -2.91 8.92
C TYR A 135 -3.16 -1.96 9.57
N VAL A 136 -3.81 -1.12 8.76
CA VAL A 136 -4.92 -0.28 9.23
C VAL A 136 -6.10 -1.14 9.66
N PHE A 137 -6.47 -2.14 8.88
CA PHE A 137 -7.54 -3.08 9.24
C PHE A 137 -7.28 -3.81 10.54
N ALA A 138 -6.02 -4.20 10.78
CA ALA A 138 -5.62 -4.96 11.95
C ALA A 138 -5.55 -4.12 13.25
N ASN A 139 -5.23 -2.83 13.15
CA ASN A 139 -4.87 -2.01 14.30
C ASN A 139 -5.74 -0.75 14.47
N ASP A 140 -6.55 -0.36 13.46
CA ASP A 140 -7.23 0.91 13.41
C ASP A 140 -8.65 0.81 12.84
N ASN A 141 -9.31 1.97 12.69
CA ASN A 141 -10.60 2.05 12.00
C ASN A 141 -10.39 2.23 10.49
N ILE A 142 -10.51 1.14 9.74
CA ILE A 142 -10.34 1.13 8.28
C ILE A 142 -11.30 2.08 7.55
N TYR A 143 -12.53 2.24 8.06
CA TYR A 143 -13.53 3.10 7.41
C TYR A 143 -13.21 4.57 7.60
N GLN A 144 -12.75 4.95 8.79
CA GLN A 144 -12.29 6.31 9.03
C GLN A 144 -11.05 6.63 8.18
N PHE A 145 -10.08 5.73 8.18
CA PHE A 145 -8.86 5.88 7.37
C PHE A 145 -9.16 6.15 5.91
N ILE A 146 -9.97 5.31 5.28
CA ILE A 146 -10.25 5.43 3.85
C ILE A 146 -11.12 6.66 3.53
N HIS A 147 -12.03 7.03 4.42
CA HIS A 147 -12.86 8.22 4.28
C HIS A 147 -12.01 9.50 4.30
N GLU A 148 -11.11 9.62 5.28
CA GLU A 148 -10.17 10.75 5.37
C GLU A 148 -9.22 10.82 4.17
N ALA A 149 -8.79 9.66 3.64
CA ALA A 149 -7.99 9.62 2.43
C ALA A 149 -8.76 10.12 1.20
N VAL A 150 -10.02 9.67 1.02
CA VAL A 150 -10.89 10.11 -0.08
C VAL A 150 -11.24 11.60 0.03
N ASP A 151 -11.34 12.15 1.25
CA ASP A 151 -11.56 13.58 1.47
C ASP A 151 -10.40 14.44 0.96
N MET A 152 -9.20 13.90 0.88
CA MET A 152 -8.05 14.57 0.26
C MET A 152 -8.21 14.74 -1.25
N LEU A 153 -8.94 13.83 -1.93
CA LEU A 153 -9.12 13.86 -3.38
C LEU A 153 -9.99 15.05 -3.81
N LYS A 154 -9.61 15.67 -4.92
CA LYS A 154 -10.49 16.56 -5.67
C LYS A 154 -11.57 15.76 -6.43
N PRO A 155 -12.67 16.40 -6.92
CA PRO A 155 -13.55 15.76 -7.89
C PRO A 155 -12.77 15.25 -9.10
N GLY A 156 -13.04 14.01 -9.53
CA GLY A 156 -12.28 13.31 -10.58
C GLY A 156 -10.92 12.76 -10.15
N GLY A 157 -10.48 13.04 -8.93
CA GLY A 157 -9.25 12.46 -8.36
C GLY A 157 -9.36 10.97 -8.13
N ARG A 158 -8.23 10.27 -8.13
CA ARG A 158 -8.15 8.81 -8.07
C ARG A 158 -7.27 8.35 -6.93
N MET A 159 -7.66 7.28 -6.26
CA MET A 159 -6.86 6.60 -5.24
C MET A 159 -6.70 5.13 -5.61
N LEU A 160 -5.49 4.63 -5.57
CA LEU A 160 -5.17 3.21 -5.63
C LEU A 160 -4.83 2.73 -4.22
N VAL A 161 -5.66 1.82 -3.71
CA VAL A 161 -5.32 1.01 -2.53
C VAL A 161 -4.83 -0.32 -3.06
N GLY A 162 -3.52 -0.52 -3.04
CA GLY A 162 -2.88 -1.68 -3.66
C GLY A 162 -2.32 -2.68 -2.68
N ASP A 163 -2.06 -3.87 -3.20
CA ASP A 163 -1.44 -4.98 -2.49
C ASP A 163 -2.24 -5.44 -1.27
N ILE A 164 -3.57 -5.52 -1.42
CA ILE A 164 -4.51 -5.90 -0.36
C ILE A 164 -4.54 -7.43 -0.26
N PRO A 165 -4.12 -8.03 0.86
CA PRO A 165 -4.28 -9.47 1.06
C PRO A 165 -5.77 -9.82 1.13
N ASN A 166 -6.17 -10.89 0.43
CA ASN A 166 -7.53 -11.41 0.45
C ASN A 166 -7.50 -12.90 0.79
N PHE A 167 -8.05 -13.25 1.96
CA PHE A 167 -8.08 -14.61 2.47
C PHE A 167 -8.92 -15.55 1.59
N ASP A 168 -10.06 -15.08 1.11
CA ASP A 168 -10.93 -15.90 0.25
C ASP A 168 -10.30 -16.13 -1.12
N LYS A 169 -9.66 -15.11 -1.71
CA LYS A 169 -8.88 -15.29 -2.95
C LYS A 169 -7.74 -16.27 -2.77
N ARG A 170 -7.01 -16.18 -1.64
CA ARG A 170 -5.97 -17.15 -1.31
C ARG A 170 -6.52 -18.57 -1.20
N ASN A 171 -7.66 -18.76 -0.54
CA ASN A 171 -8.28 -20.07 -0.39
C ASN A 171 -8.72 -20.62 -1.74
N ARG A 172 -9.36 -19.80 -2.61
CA ARG A 172 -9.72 -20.21 -3.97
C ARG A 172 -8.48 -20.65 -4.76
N PHE A 173 -7.37 -19.90 -4.66
CA PHE A 173 -6.11 -20.30 -5.30
C PHE A 173 -5.58 -21.63 -4.74
N LEU A 174 -5.52 -21.80 -3.43
CA LEU A 174 -4.98 -23.03 -2.83
C LEU A 174 -5.80 -24.28 -3.13
N GLN A 175 -7.09 -24.13 -3.46
CA GLN A 175 -7.97 -25.22 -3.90
C GLN A 175 -7.80 -25.57 -5.38
N SER A 176 -7.22 -24.70 -6.20
CA SER A 176 -6.92 -24.96 -7.60
C SER A 176 -5.78 -25.97 -7.78
N GLU A 177 -5.63 -26.54 -8.97
CA GLU A 177 -4.51 -27.46 -9.27
C GLU A 177 -3.15 -26.75 -9.18
N GLU A 178 -3.07 -25.48 -9.60
CA GLU A 178 -1.86 -24.67 -9.48
C GLU A 178 -1.51 -24.42 -8.01
N GLY A 179 -2.51 -24.12 -7.17
CA GLY A 179 -2.33 -23.93 -5.74
C GLY A 179 -1.90 -25.21 -5.01
N LYS A 180 -2.41 -26.35 -5.39
CA LYS A 180 -1.97 -27.67 -4.86
C LYS A 180 -0.51 -27.96 -5.24
N ALA A 181 -0.12 -27.67 -6.49
CA ALA A 181 1.28 -27.80 -6.94
C ALA A 181 2.21 -26.84 -6.16
N PHE A 182 1.79 -25.59 -5.99
CA PHE A 182 2.49 -24.60 -5.17
C PHE A 182 2.74 -25.08 -3.73
N LEU A 183 1.73 -25.66 -3.06
CA LEU A 183 1.87 -26.21 -1.72
C LEU A 183 2.86 -27.38 -1.65
N LYS A 184 2.87 -28.25 -2.66
CA LYS A 184 3.84 -29.37 -2.73
C LYS A 184 5.28 -28.83 -2.81
N ASN A 185 5.50 -27.79 -3.59
CA ASN A 185 6.82 -27.16 -3.75
C ASN A 185 7.25 -26.37 -2.50
N GLN A 186 6.32 -25.71 -1.81
CA GLN A 186 6.64 -24.99 -0.56
C GLN A 186 7.04 -25.91 0.61
N LYS A 187 6.58 -27.15 0.67
CA LYS A 187 7.03 -28.09 1.70
C LYS A 187 8.54 -28.39 1.64
N GLN A 188 9.18 -28.11 0.50
CA GLN A 188 10.63 -28.20 0.32
C GLN A 188 11.38 -26.91 0.76
N PHE A 189 10.68 -25.79 0.86
CA PHE A 189 11.20 -24.50 1.33
C PHE A 189 10.66 -24.23 2.73
N LYS A 190 11.43 -24.50 3.76
CA LYS A 190 11.17 -24.06 5.15
C LYS A 190 11.43 -22.53 5.24
N GLY A 191 10.63 -21.73 4.58
CA GLY A 191 10.72 -20.26 4.57
C GLY A 191 9.46 -19.65 5.17
N SER A 192 9.64 -19.02 6.31
CA SER A 192 8.81 -18.01 7.00
C SER A 192 7.34 -17.89 6.59
N THR A 193 6.47 -18.51 7.37
CA THR A 193 5.01 -18.39 7.35
C THR A 193 4.47 -17.10 8.00
N ALA A 194 5.32 -16.13 8.34
CA ALA A 194 4.90 -14.93 9.07
C ALA A 194 3.81 -14.12 8.33
N HIS A 195 3.88 -14.06 7.00
CA HIS A 195 2.85 -13.39 6.19
C HIS A 195 1.59 -14.24 5.95
N GLU A 196 1.61 -15.55 6.21
CA GLU A 196 0.42 -16.38 6.02
C GLU A 196 -0.67 -16.10 7.06
N ASN A 197 -0.29 -15.73 8.29
CA ASN A 197 -1.25 -15.39 9.34
C ASN A 197 -1.94 -14.04 9.11
N LEU A 198 -1.33 -13.13 8.36
CA LEU A 198 -1.86 -11.81 8.06
C LEU A 198 -3.04 -11.89 7.07
N ASN A 199 -3.03 -12.83 6.15
CA ASN A 199 -4.09 -13.02 5.15
C ASN A 199 -5.40 -13.56 5.74
N GLN A 200 -5.42 -13.96 7.01
CA GLN A 200 -6.59 -14.58 7.65
C GLN A 200 -7.65 -13.58 8.11
N LYS A 201 -7.37 -12.28 8.04
CA LYS A 201 -8.26 -11.25 8.60
C LYS A 201 -9.02 -10.43 7.56
N MET A 202 -8.47 -10.22 6.37
CA MET A 202 -9.17 -9.55 5.28
C MET A 202 -9.70 -10.58 4.30
N ASP A 203 -10.99 -10.52 4.05
CA ASP A 203 -11.74 -11.40 3.16
C ASP A 203 -12.54 -10.59 2.13
N ASP A 204 -13.26 -11.28 1.26
CA ASP A 204 -14.14 -10.64 0.28
C ASP A 204 -15.17 -9.72 0.97
N THR A 205 -15.70 -10.10 2.14
CA THR A 205 -16.72 -9.32 2.86
C THR A 205 -16.19 -7.97 3.29
N VAL A 206 -14.98 -7.91 3.85
CA VAL A 206 -14.33 -6.65 4.23
C VAL A 206 -14.10 -5.76 3.02
N ILE A 207 -13.54 -6.32 1.94
CA ILE A 207 -13.23 -5.59 0.71
C ILE A 207 -14.50 -5.02 0.08
N PHE A 208 -15.53 -5.84 -0.13
CA PHE A 208 -16.78 -5.39 -0.73
C PHE A 208 -17.55 -4.40 0.16
N SER A 209 -17.54 -4.58 1.50
CA SER A 209 -18.20 -3.63 2.39
C SER A 209 -17.53 -2.24 2.33
N LEU A 210 -16.21 -2.19 2.22
CA LEU A 210 -15.46 -0.96 2.05
C LEU A 210 -15.84 -0.26 0.72
N MET A 211 -15.86 -1.00 -0.37
CA MET A 211 -16.25 -0.49 -1.69
C MET A 211 -17.68 0.05 -1.70
N MET A 212 -18.63 -0.69 -1.12
CA MET A 212 -20.03 -0.27 -1.04
C MET A 212 -20.23 1.01 -0.19
N ARG A 213 -19.48 1.14 0.91
CA ARG A 213 -19.50 2.37 1.70
C ARG A 213 -19.01 3.57 0.91
N LEU A 214 -17.91 3.42 0.19
CA LEU A 214 -17.34 4.49 -0.64
C LEU A 214 -18.31 4.95 -1.73
N ARG A 215 -19.05 4.02 -2.35
CA ARG A 215 -20.10 4.36 -3.32
C ARG A 215 -21.19 5.24 -2.73
N LYS A 216 -21.57 5.00 -1.47
CA LYS A 216 -22.52 5.87 -0.74
C LYS A 216 -21.99 7.31 -0.55
N PHE A 217 -20.67 7.49 -0.51
CA PHE A 217 -20.01 8.80 -0.41
C PHE A 217 -19.67 9.42 -1.76
N GLY A 218 -20.31 8.95 -2.84
CA GLY A 218 -20.16 9.53 -4.17
C GLY A 218 -18.88 9.12 -4.90
N CYS A 219 -18.27 7.97 -4.53
CA CYS A 219 -17.13 7.42 -5.25
C CYS A 219 -17.55 6.30 -6.19
N GLU A 220 -16.85 6.17 -7.32
CA GLU A 220 -16.81 4.92 -8.06
C GLU A 220 -15.70 4.03 -7.51
N THR A 221 -15.94 2.74 -7.38
CA THR A 221 -14.96 1.80 -6.86
C THR A 221 -14.87 0.56 -7.74
N TYR A 222 -13.65 0.13 -8.02
CA TYR A 222 -13.35 -0.99 -8.89
C TYR A 222 -12.38 -1.92 -8.18
N LEU A 223 -12.73 -3.21 -8.09
CA LEU A 223 -11.80 -4.25 -7.65
C LEU A 223 -11.00 -4.71 -8.85
N LEU A 224 -9.68 -4.61 -8.76
CA LEU A 224 -8.76 -4.91 -9.85
C LEU A 224 -7.82 -6.05 -9.44
N PRO A 225 -7.54 -7.00 -10.35
CA PRO A 225 -6.50 -7.99 -10.12
C PRO A 225 -5.12 -7.31 -10.14
N GLN A 226 -4.15 -7.92 -9.47
CA GLN A 226 -2.74 -7.61 -9.68
C GLN A 226 -2.24 -8.29 -10.96
N HIS A 227 -1.17 -7.71 -11.57
CA HIS A 227 -0.54 -8.35 -12.71
C HIS A 227 -0.04 -9.75 -12.33
N PRO A 228 -0.24 -10.79 -13.18
CA PRO A 228 0.13 -12.18 -12.86
C PRO A 228 1.59 -12.37 -12.44
N ASP A 229 2.51 -11.56 -12.96
CA ASP A 229 3.94 -11.63 -12.65
C ASP A 229 4.28 -11.12 -11.24
N LEU A 230 3.33 -10.52 -10.51
CA LEU A 230 3.58 -10.10 -9.15
C LEU A 230 3.60 -11.30 -8.19
N PRO A 231 4.50 -11.32 -7.20
CA PRO A 231 4.78 -12.52 -6.41
C PRO A 231 3.61 -13.03 -5.58
N MET A 232 2.59 -12.20 -5.38
CA MET A 232 1.40 -12.53 -4.59
C MET A 232 0.08 -12.25 -5.33
N ALA A 233 0.09 -12.09 -6.64
CA ALA A 233 -1.09 -11.77 -7.46
C ALA A 233 -2.25 -12.77 -7.26
N ASN A 234 -1.93 -14.02 -6.96
CA ASN A 234 -2.89 -15.09 -6.71
C ASN A 234 -3.64 -15.00 -5.36
N ARG A 235 -3.27 -14.05 -4.49
CA ARG A 235 -3.85 -13.89 -3.15
C ARG A 235 -4.03 -12.44 -2.74
N ARG A 236 -3.76 -11.48 -3.63
CA ARG A 236 -3.89 -10.04 -3.39
C ARG A 236 -4.70 -9.37 -4.48
N GLU A 237 -5.29 -8.26 -4.13
CA GLU A 237 -6.15 -7.45 -5.00
C GLU A 237 -5.89 -5.97 -4.76
N ASP A 238 -6.37 -5.15 -5.69
CA ASP A 238 -6.27 -3.71 -5.59
C ASP A 238 -7.66 -3.08 -5.74
N ILE A 239 -7.90 -1.99 -5.01
CA ILE A 239 -9.11 -1.18 -5.17
C ILE A 239 -8.72 0.15 -5.82
N LEU A 240 -9.29 0.42 -6.99
CA LEU A 240 -9.26 1.76 -7.59
C LEU A 240 -10.52 2.53 -7.18
N ILE A 241 -10.33 3.72 -6.62
CA ILE A 241 -11.38 4.62 -6.16
C ILE A 241 -11.31 5.89 -7.00
N VAL A 242 -12.44 6.34 -7.54
CA VAL A 242 -12.57 7.61 -8.28
C VAL A 242 -13.61 8.47 -7.57
N LYS A 243 -13.22 9.65 -7.10
CA LYS A 243 -14.13 10.61 -6.46
C LYS A 243 -14.96 11.31 -7.54
N ARG A 244 -16.29 11.35 -7.39
CA ARG A 244 -17.20 12.10 -8.27
C ARG A 244 -17.31 13.56 -7.86
#